data_b585ebd6740e191d8b2ad3b95924b3f0
#
_entry.id   b585ebd6740e191d8b2ad3b95924b3f0
#
_cell.length_a   1.000
_cell.length_b   1.000
_cell.length_c   1.000
_cell.angle_alpha   90.00
_cell.angle_beta   90.00
_cell.angle_gamma   90.00
#
_symmetry.space_group_name_H-M   'P 1'
#
loop_
_entity.id
_entity.type
_entity.pdbx_description
1 polymer ?
#
loop_
_entity_poly.entity_id
_entity_poly.type
_entity_poly.pdbx_seq_one_letter_code
_entity_poly.pdbx_strand_id
1 'polypeptide(L)'
;MLPYNVELDGKTVLVTGAAGFIGSNLVMRLFHDFRNIRVIGIDSITDYYDVNIKYERLKEIESLDRDWTFVRASIADKDAVERIFSENKISVVVNLAAQAGVRYSITNPDAYVQSNLIGFYNILEACRHYEVEHLVYASSSSVYGSNKKVPYSTDDKVDNPVSLYAATKKSNELMAHAYSKLYNIPSTGLRFFTVYGPAGRPDMAYFGFTDKLVKGETIKIFNYGNCKRDFTYVDDIVEGVVRVMQHAPEKENGEDGLPIPPYKVYNIGNSHPESLLEFVTILQEELVRAGVLSKDYDFESHKELVPMQQGDVPVTYADTTSLEQDFAFKPGTSLRDAGSYTHLRAHET
;
A
#
# COMPACT_ATOMS: atom_id res chain seq x y z
N MET A 1 1.99 19.94 13.32
CA MET A 1 1.75 19.80 11.86
C MET A 1 2.87 20.48 11.11
N LEU A 2 3.56 19.75 10.24
CA LEU A 2 4.58 20.31 9.36
C LEU A 2 3.95 21.23 8.32
N PRO A 3 4.62 22.29 7.88
CA PRO A 3 4.15 23.12 6.76
C PRO A 3 4.25 22.37 5.44
N TYR A 4 3.35 22.63 4.50
CA TYR A 4 3.51 22.15 3.13
C TYR A 4 4.72 22.81 2.49
N ASN A 5 5.62 22.01 1.92
CA ASN A 5 6.78 22.48 1.17
C ASN A 5 6.82 21.93 -0.27
N VAL A 6 5.85 21.08 -0.64
CA VAL A 6 5.61 20.61 -2.01
C VAL A 6 4.17 20.94 -2.40
N GLU A 7 4.01 21.88 -3.33
CA GLU A 7 2.72 22.19 -3.95
C GLU A 7 2.42 21.17 -5.03
N LEU A 8 1.25 20.50 -4.99
CA LEU A 8 0.88 19.47 -5.98
C LEU A 8 0.11 20.04 -7.17
N ASP A 9 -0.59 21.16 -6.99
CA ASP A 9 -1.32 21.79 -8.10
C ASP A 9 -0.32 22.36 -9.13
N GLY A 10 -0.54 22.06 -10.41
CA GLY A 10 0.38 22.43 -11.49
C GLY A 10 1.62 21.52 -11.63
N LYS A 11 1.73 20.44 -10.86
CA LYS A 11 2.85 19.49 -10.93
C LYS A 11 2.52 18.24 -11.74
N THR A 12 3.59 17.58 -12.18
CA THR A 12 3.50 16.23 -12.75
C THR A 12 3.91 15.20 -11.70
N VAL A 13 3.02 14.28 -11.41
CA VAL A 13 3.22 13.17 -10.46
C VAL A 13 3.33 11.85 -11.22
N LEU A 14 4.37 11.08 -10.94
CA LEU A 14 4.49 9.69 -11.39
C LEU A 14 3.95 8.76 -10.30
N VAL A 15 2.93 7.96 -10.62
CA VAL A 15 2.42 6.89 -9.76
C VAL A 15 2.78 5.55 -10.39
N THR A 16 3.65 4.78 -9.75
CA THR A 16 3.97 3.42 -10.19
C THR A 16 3.01 2.43 -9.51
N GLY A 17 2.66 1.34 -10.21
CA GLY A 17 1.60 0.44 -9.74
C GLY A 17 0.20 1.07 -9.84
N ALA A 18 0.00 1.94 -10.82
CA ALA A 18 -1.19 2.78 -10.96
C ALA A 18 -2.48 1.99 -11.25
N ALA A 19 -2.40 0.80 -11.85
CA ALA A 19 -3.52 -0.11 -12.03
C ALA A 19 -3.74 -1.04 -10.81
N GLY A 20 -2.90 -0.91 -9.77
CA GLY A 20 -3.04 -1.62 -8.52
C GLY A 20 -4.13 -1.03 -7.61
N PHE A 21 -4.45 -1.73 -6.53
CA PHE A 21 -5.47 -1.33 -5.56
C PHE A 21 -5.24 0.08 -5.00
N ILE A 22 -4.09 0.30 -4.34
CA ILE A 22 -3.80 1.60 -3.72
C ILE A 22 -3.50 2.65 -4.79
N GLY A 23 -2.79 2.26 -5.88
CA GLY A 23 -2.41 3.18 -6.94
C GLY A 23 -3.60 3.81 -7.67
N SER A 24 -4.60 3.02 -8.02
CA SER A 24 -5.81 3.54 -8.69
C SER A 24 -6.61 4.47 -7.79
N ASN A 25 -6.80 4.10 -6.51
CA ASN A 25 -7.49 4.97 -5.54
C ASN A 25 -6.71 6.28 -5.31
N LEU A 26 -5.37 6.22 -5.27
CA LEU A 26 -4.55 7.44 -5.16
C LEU A 26 -4.71 8.34 -6.39
N VAL A 27 -4.66 7.80 -7.59
CA VAL A 27 -4.84 8.60 -8.83
C VAL A 27 -6.20 9.28 -8.86
N MET A 28 -7.27 8.55 -8.54
CA MET A 28 -8.62 9.13 -8.45
C MET A 28 -8.70 10.24 -7.41
N ARG A 29 -8.07 10.05 -6.24
CA ARG A 29 -8.02 11.06 -5.18
C ARG A 29 -7.22 12.30 -5.61
N LEU A 30 -6.08 12.15 -6.28
CA LEU A 30 -5.30 13.28 -6.79
C LEU A 30 -6.12 14.11 -7.78
N PHE A 31 -6.89 13.49 -8.67
CA PHE A 31 -7.75 14.19 -9.60
C PHE A 31 -8.98 14.82 -8.95
N HIS A 32 -9.45 14.30 -7.83
CA HIS A 32 -10.51 14.92 -7.05
C HIS A 32 -10.02 16.19 -6.32
N ASP A 33 -8.85 16.12 -5.70
CA ASP A 33 -8.36 17.17 -4.82
C ASP A 33 -7.65 18.32 -5.57
N PHE A 34 -6.97 18.03 -6.70
CA PHE A 34 -6.14 18.98 -7.42
C PHE A 34 -6.63 19.18 -8.86
N ARG A 35 -6.90 20.42 -9.24
CA ARG A 35 -7.48 20.72 -10.57
C ARG A 35 -6.47 20.65 -11.71
N ASN A 36 -5.24 21.13 -11.47
CA ASN A 36 -4.21 21.30 -12.51
C ASN A 36 -3.08 20.27 -12.38
N ILE A 37 -3.31 19.16 -11.68
CA ILE A 37 -2.33 18.09 -11.54
C ILE A 37 -2.29 17.24 -12.80
N ARG A 38 -1.08 16.91 -13.28
CA ARG A 38 -0.84 15.89 -14.29
C ARG A 38 -0.38 14.60 -13.62
N VAL A 39 -0.96 13.47 -13.95
CA VAL A 39 -0.56 12.18 -13.42
C VAL A 39 -0.13 11.25 -14.53
N ILE A 40 1.07 10.69 -14.38
CA ILE A 40 1.58 9.61 -15.24
C ILE A 40 1.52 8.33 -14.42
N GLY A 41 0.82 7.32 -14.91
CA GLY A 41 0.75 6.01 -14.30
C GLY A 41 1.59 5.01 -15.05
N ILE A 42 2.35 4.17 -14.34
CA ILE A 42 3.02 3.00 -14.91
C ILE A 42 2.58 1.74 -14.18
N ASP A 43 2.25 0.69 -14.91
CA ASP A 43 1.95 -0.64 -14.38
C ASP A 43 2.26 -1.71 -15.43
N SER A 44 2.79 -2.84 -14.99
CA SER A 44 3.13 -3.97 -15.88
C SER A 44 1.91 -4.84 -16.22
N ILE A 45 0.77 -4.64 -15.56
CA ILE A 45 -0.47 -5.43 -15.73
C ILE A 45 -0.16 -6.94 -15.62
N THR A 46 0.54 -7.33 -14.53
CA THR A 46 0.84 -8.75 -14.27
C THR A 46 -0.43 -9.56 -14.07
N ASP A 47 -0.39 -10.82 -14.45
CA ASP A 47 -1.45 -11.82 -14.30
C ASP A 47 -1.46 -12.53 -12.94
N TYR A 48 -0.87 -11.90 -11.92
CA TYR A 48 -0.89 -12.42 -10.54
C TYR A 48 -2.31 -12.66 -10.01
N TYR A 49 -3.26 -11.86 -10.47
CA TYR A 49 -4.70 -12.04 -10.35
C TYR A 49 -5.39 -11.56 -11.64
N ASP A 50 -6.71 -11.71 -11.74
CA ASP A 50 -7.46 -11.35 -12.95
C ASP A 50 -7.12 -9.93 -13.41
N VAL A 51 -6.58 -9.84 -14.63
CA VAL A 51 -6.14 -8.56 -15.22
C VAL A 51 -7.31 -7.64 -15.55
N ASN A 52 -8.53 -8.17 -15.72
CA ASN A 52 -9.71 -7.37 -15.99
C ASN A 52 -9.98 -6.36 -14.86
N ILE A 53 -9.74 -6.75 -13.60
CA ILE A 53 -9.85 -5.86 -12.45
C ILE A 53 -8.92 -4.64 -12.59
N LYS A 54 -7.72 -4.84 -13.15
CA LYS A 54 -6.78 -3.73 -13.41
C LYS A 54 -7.27 -2.83 -14.53
N TYR A 55 -7.83 -3.40 -15.58
CA TYR A 55 -8.37 -2.63 -16.70
C TYR A 55 -9.62 -1.84 -16.28
N GLU A 56 -10.50 -2.39 -15.45
CA GLU A 56 -11.64 -1.63 -14.92
C GLU A 56 -11.20 -0.44 -14.08
N ARG A 57 -10.18 -0.59 -13.21
CA ARG A 57 -9.60 0.53 -12.47
C ARG A 57 -9.04 1.62 -13.39
N LEU A 58 -8.33 1.24 -14.46
CA LEU A 58 -7.81 2.20 -15.44
C LEU A 58 -8.94 2.91 -16.17
N LYS A 59 -9.98 2.19 -16.56
CA LYS A 59 -11.17 2.75 -17.21
C LYS A 59 -11.91 3.77 -16.31
N GLU A 60 -12.01 3.50 -15.01
CA GLU A 60 -12.55 4.47 -14.05
C GLU A 60 -11.70 5.75 -14.03
N ILE A 61 -10.37 5.65 -13.99
CA ILE A 61 -9.47 6.81 -14.05
C ILE A 61 -9.64 7.57 -15.37
N GLU A 62 -9.66 6.88 -16.51
CA GLU A 62 -9.82 7.46 -17.84
C GLU A 62 -11.17 8.19 -17.99
N SER A 63 -12.23 7.70 -17.33
CA SER A 63 -13.56 8.32 -17.36
C SER A 63 -13.63 9.69 -16.69
N LEU A 64 -12.61 10.07 -15.88
CA LEU A 64 -12.56 11.37 -15.21
C LEU A 64 -12.15 12.52 -16.15
N ASP A 65 -11.70 12.21 -17.37
CA ASP A 65 -11.26 13.18 -18.40
C ASP A 65 -10.27 14.23 -17.84
N ARG A 66 -9.20 13.72 -17.21
CA ARG A 66 -8.15 14.53 -16.57
C ARG A 66 -6.82 14.37 -17.30
N ASP A 67 -5.83 15.18 -16.96
CA ASP A 67 -4.47 15.08 -17.54
C ASP A 67 -3.76 13.80 -17.05
N TRP A 68 -4.15 12.69 -17.70
CA TRP A 68 -3.74 11.34 -17.41
C TRP A 68 -2.97 10.70 -18.56
N THR A 69 -1.85 10.09 -18.24
CA THR A 69 -1.09 9.26 -19.20
C THR A 69 -0.80 7.91 -18.56
N PHE A 70 -1.19 6.81 -19.20
CA PHE A 70 -0.87 5.47 -18.74
C PHE A 70 0.22 4.83 -19.60
N VAL A 71 1.25 4.29 -18.94
CA VAL A 71 2.35 3.55 -19.57
C VAL A 71 2.31 2.10 -19.11
N ARG A 72 2.02 1.18 -20.03
CA ARG A 72 2.08 -0.26 -19.75
C ARG A 72 3.52 -0.75 -19.84
N ALA A 73 4.23 -0.76 -18.72
CA ALA A 73 5.62 -1.24 -18.62
C ALA A 73 5.93 -1.68 -17.19
N SER A 74 6.99 -2.46 -17.03
CA SER A 74 7.54 -2.81 -15.72
C SER A 74 8.52 -1.73 -15.27
N ILE A 75 8.53 -1.39 -13.97
CA ILE A 75 9.60 -0.56 -13.41
C ILE A 75 10.97 -1.24 -13.43
N ALA A 76 11.02 -2.58 -13.62
CA ALA A 76 12.27 -3.30 -13.84
C ALA A 76 12.84 -3.09 -15.27
N ASP A 77 12.04 -2.58 -16.20
CA ASP A 77 12.49 -2.12 -17.52
C ASP A 77 13.10 -0.73 -17.39
N LYS A 78 14.45 -0.69 -17.34
CA LYS A 78 15.21 0.53 -17.17
C LYS A 78 14.95 1.55 -18.28
N ASP A 79 14.84 1.09 -19.52
CA ASP A 79 14.68 1.97 -20.68
C ASP A 79 13.28 2.61 -20.68
N ALA A 80 12.26 1.87 -20.24
CA ALA A 80 10.91 2.40 -20.08
C ALA A 80 10.86 3.46 -18.97
N VAL A 81 11.51 3.22 -17.84
CA VAL A 81 11.60 4.20 -16.73
C VAL A 81 12.35 5.45 -17.20
N GLU A 82 13.52 5.29 -17.81
CA GLU A 82 14.34 6.40 -18.33
C GLU A 82 13.55 7.27 -19.32
N ARG A 83 12.81 6.65 -20.24
CA ARG A 83 11.96 7.36 -21.21
C ARG A 83 10.89 8.21 -20.52
N ILE A 84 10.21 7.67 -19.51
CA ILE A 84 9.19 8.41 -18.76
C ILE A 84 9.77 9.69 -18.15
N PHE A 85 10.95 9.60 -17.54
CA PHE A 85 11.57 10.75 -16.89
C PHE A 85 12.18 11.75 -17.90
N SER A 86 12.79 11.27 -18.99
CA SER A 86 13.39 12.13 -20.01
C SER A 86 12.36 12.92 -20.83
N GLU A 87 11.18 12.36 -21.03
CA GLU A 87 10.10 13.01 -21.78
C GLU A 87 9.19 13.89 -20.90
N ASN A 88 9.31 13.80 -19.57
CA ASN A 88 8.40 14.48 -18.66
C ASN A 88 9.15 15.10 -17.48
N LYS A 89 8.81 16.34 -17.15
CA LYS A 89 9.32 16.98 -15.93
C LYS A 89 8.54 16.48 -14.73
N ILE A 90 8.96 15.36 -14.14
CA ILE A 90 8.31 14.75 -12.98
C ILE A 90 8.78 15.48 -11.71
N SER A 91 7.84 15.98 -10.91
CA SER A 91 8.12 16.66 -9.66
C SER A 91 8.06 15.72 -8.46
N VAL A 92 7.05 14.83 -8.42
CA VAL A 92 6.84 13.90 -7.32
C VAL A 92 6.69 12.47 -7.86
N VAL A 93 7.33 11.52 -7.19
CA VAL A 93 7.20 10.09 -7.50
C VAL A 93 6.53 9.38 -6.33
N VAL A 94 5.45 8.65 -6.62
CA VAL A 94 4.83 7.73 -5.66
C VAL A 94 5.02 6.30 -6.13
N ASN A 95 6.01 5.62 -5.54
CA ASN A 95 6.36 4.25 -5.93
C ASN A 95 5.55 3.21 -5.15
N LEU A 96 4.45 2.75 -5.75
CA LEU A 96 3.60 1.67 -5.21
C LEU A 96 3.78 0.35 -5.96
N ALA A 97 4.41 0.37 -7.13
CA ALA A 97 4.69 -0.84 -7.91
C ALA A 97 5.58 -1.80 -7.12
N ALA A 98 5.08 -2.98 -6.89
CA ALA A 98 5.79 -4.06 -6.25
C ALA A 98 5.06 -5.39 -6.47
N GLN A 99 5.78 -6.49 -6.42
CA GLN A 99 5.15 -7.77 -6.13
C GLN A 99 4.88 -7.82 -4.64
N ALA A 100 3.60 -7.91 -4.26
CA ALA A 100 3.16 -7.96 -2.88
C ALA A 100 2.70 -9.36 -2.48
N GLY A 101 2.58 -9.58 -1.17
CA GLY A 101 2.13 -10.85 -0.60
C GLY A 101 3.26 -11.71 -0.05
N VAL A 102 3.16 -12.09 1.22
CA VAL A 102 4.18 -12.90 1.92
C VAL A 102 4.29 -14.30 1.31
N ARG A 103 3.14 -14.94 1.04
CA ARG A 103 3.10 -16.35 0.62
C ARG A 103 3.64 -16.56 -0.79
N TYR A 104 3.27 -15.70 -1.72
CA TYR A 104 3.73 -15.81 -3.10
C TYR A 104 5.25 -15.63 -3.22
N SER A 105 5.90 -14.93 -2.27
CA SER A 105 7.35 -14.81 -2.23
C SER A 105 8.09 -16.14 -1.93
N ILE A 106 7.37 -17.14 -1.42
CA ILE A 106 7.91 -18.49 -1.19
C ILE A 106 7.93 -19.29 -2.50
N THR A 107 6.88 -19.14 -3.32
CA THR A 107 6.70 -19.94 -4.54
C THR A 107 7.24 -19.26 -5.79
N ASN A 108 7.33 -17.93 -5.82
CA ASN A 108 7.85 -17.16 -6.94
C ASN A 108 8.77 -16.02 -6.47
N PRO A 109 9.97 -16.33 -5.94
CA PRO A 109 10.90 -15.33 -5.40
C PRO A 109 11.42 -14.36 -6.47
N ASP A 110 11.59 -14.80 -7.72
CA ASP A 110 12.15 -13.98 -8.81
C ASP A 110 11.30 -12.74 -9.10
N ALA A 111 9.97 -12.87 -9.02
CA ALA A 111 9.06 -11.74 -9.19
C ALA A 111 9.32 -10.62 -8.16
N TYR A 112 9.73 -10.99 -6.94
CA TYR A 112 10.06 -10.02 -5.88
C TYR A 112 11.42 -9.37 -6.10
N VAL A 113 12.41 -10.11 -6.56
CA VAL A 113 13.73 -9.56 -6.90
C VAL A 113 13.57 -8.56 -8.05
N GLN A 114 12.89 -8.94 -9.12
CA GLN A 114 12.71 -8.09 -10.29
C GLN A 114 11.90 -6.83 -9.96
N SER A 115 10.73 -6.96 -9.38
CA SER A 115 9.87 -5.80 -9.13
C SER A 115 10.36 -4.95 -7.96
N ASN A 116 10.72 -5.58 -6.82
CA ASN A 116 10.94 -4.85 -5.59
C ASN A 116 12.37 -4.35 -5.43
N LEU A 117 13.36 -5.05 -6.00
CA LEU A 117 14.76 -4.63 -5.91
C LEU A 117 15.22 -3.93 -7.18
N ILE A 118 15.19 -4.61 -8.33
CA ILE A 118 15.65 -4.02 -9.60
C ILE A 118 14.76 -2.86 -10.01
N GLY A 119 13.43 -3.04 -9.94
CA GLY A 119 12.48 -1.99 -10.27
C GLY A 119 12.63 -0.76 -9.37
N PHE A 120 12.75 -0.94 -8.06
CA PHE A 120 12.95 0.18 -7.14
C PHE A 120 14.29 0.88 -7.35
N TYR A 121 15.35 0.12 -7.63
CA TYR A 121 16.65 0.67 -8.00
C TYR A 121 16.55 1.58 -9.24
N ASN A 122 15.84 1.17 -10.30
CA ASN A 122 15.64 1.99 -11.49
C ASN A 122 14.91 3.30 -11.17
N ILE A 123 13.90 3.27 -10.28
CA ILE A 123 13.21 4.49 -9.82
C ILE A 123 14.16 5.41 -9.05
N LEU A 124 15.00 4.87 -8.16
CA LEU A 124 15.99 5.66 -7.41
C LEU A 124 17.01 6.33 -8.34
N GLU A 125 17.54 5.60 -9.34
CA GLU A 125 18.46 6.17 -10.33
C GLU A 125 17.79 7.26 -11.16
N ALA A 126 16.54 7.07 -11.58
CA ALA A 126 15.79 8.10 -12.28
C ALA A 126 15.57 9.34 -11.39
N CYS A 127 15.15 9.17 -10.14
CA CYS A 127 15.02 10.29 -9.18
C CYS A 127 16.34 11.04 -8.98
N ARG A 128 17.47 10.32 -8.97
CA ARG A 128 18.81 10.93 -8.87
C ARG A 128 19.17 11.79 -10.07
N HIS A 129 18.84 11.33 -11.29
CA HIS A 129 19.26 12.01 -12.52
C HIS A 129 18.31 13.15 -12.94
N TYR A 130 17.05 13.12 -12.50
CA TYR A 130 16.00 14.06 -12.90
C TYR A 130 15.49 14.97 -11.76
N GLU A 131 16.20 15.01 -10.63
CA GLU A 131 16.00 15.96 -9.52
C GLU A 131 14.55 16.13 -9.07
N VAL A 132 13.93 15.02 -8.64
CA VAL A 132 12.56 15.04 -8.12
C VAL A 132 12.48 15.79 -6.78
N GLU A 133 11.39 16.50 -6.55
CA GLU A 133 11.14 17.22 -5.29
C GLU A 133 10.85 16.26 -4.12
N HIS A 134 10.19 15.13 -4.38
CA HIS A 134 9.88 14.14 -3.35
C HIS A 134 9.67 12.73 -3.94
N LEU A 135 10.31 11.73 -3.35
CA LEU A 135 10.03 10.33 -3.56
C LEU A 135 9.25 9.76 -2.37
N VAL A 136 7.99 9.40 -2.56
CA VAL A 136 7.19 8.62 -1.60
C VAL A 136 7.16 7.17 -2.06
N TYR A 137 7.39 6.20 -1.17
CA TYR A 137 7.39 4.80 -1.56
C TYR A 137 6.72 3.89 -0.53
N ALA A 138 6.09 2.83 -1.04
CA ALA A 138 5.48 1.81 -0.21
C ALA A 138 6.53 0.88 0.41
N SER A 139 6.66 0.91 1.74
CA SER A 139 7.20 -0.16 2.56
C SER A 139 6.04 -1.05 3.05
N SER A 140 6.23 -1.79 4.13
CA SER A 140 5.22 -2.73 4.63
C SER A 140 5.42 -3.00 6.11
N SER A 141 4.34 -3.23 6.86
CA SER A 141 4.41 -3.77 8.22
C SER A 141 5.10 -5.13 8.32
N SER A 142 5.24 -5.84 7.20
CA SER A 142 5.99 -7.10 7.14
C SER A 142 7.47 -6.95 7.53
N VAL A 143 8.05 -5.73 7.44
CA VAL A 143 9.44 -5.47 7.85
C VAL A 143 9.67 -5.71 9.33
N TYR A 144 8.63 -5.62 10.16
CA TYR A 144 8.72 -5.91 11.59
C TYR A 144 9.02 -7.38 11.89
N GLY A 145 8.69 -8.28 10.95
CA GLY A 145 9.10 -9.68 11.00
C GLY A 145 8.71 -10.36 12.31
N SER A 146 9.71 -10.86 13.03
CA SER A 146 9.55 -11.58 14.30
C SER A 146 9.51 -10.67 15.54
N ASN A 147 9.35 -9.36 15.41
CA ASN A 147 9.21 -8.45 16.54
C ASN A 147 8.01 -8.85 17.42
N LYS A 148 8.23 -8.87 18.74
CA LYS A 148 7.17 -9.23 19.70
C LYS A 148 6.53 -8.03 20.38
N LYS A 149 7.24 -6.88 20.40
CA LYS A 149 6.73 -5.63 20.97
C LYS A 149 5.63 -5.08 20.08
N VAL A 150 4.52 -4.70 20.66
CA VAL A 150 3.42 -3.98 20.00
C VAL A 150 2.98 -2.81 20.90
N PRO A 151 2.53 -1.66 20.35
CA PRO A 151 2.48 -1.35 18.90
C PRO A 151 3.87 -1.30 18.26
N TYR A 152 3.93 -1.60 16.95
CA TYR A 152 5.16 -1.50 16.17
C TYR A 152 5.54 -0.03 15.96
N SER A 153 6.73 0.37 16.43
CA SER A 153 7.27 1.71 16.23
C SER A 153 8.23 1.76 15.04
N THR A 154 8.32 2.91 14.36
CA THR A 154 9.34 3.12 13.33
C THR A 154 10.77 3.07 13.86
N ASP A 155 10.96 3.28 15.17
CA ASP A 155 12.25 3.19 15.87
C ASP A 155 12.65 1.75 16.21
N ASP A 156 11.74 0.78 16.08
CA ASP A 156 12.04 -0.61 16.35
C ASP A 156 13.05 -1.16 15.32
N LYS A 157 13.99 -2.00 15.78
CA LYS A 157 14.86 -2.75 14.89
C LYS A 157 14.04 -3.72 14.04
N VAL A 158 14.29 -3.72 12.74
CA VAL A 158 13.58 -4.53 11.74
C VAL A 158 14.54 -5.40 10.95
N ASP A 159 15.43 -6.10 11.67
CA ASP A 159 16.53 -6.88 11.10
C ASP A 159 16.23 -8.38 10.98
N ASN A 160 15.03 -8.82 11.39
CA ASN A 160 14.62 -10.22 11.42
C ASN A 160 13.37 -10.48 10.55
N PRO A 161 13.46 -10.29 9.21
CA PRO A 161 12.35 -10.55 8.31
C PRO A 161 11.99 -12.04 8.30
N VAL A 162 10.70 -12.36 8.22
CA VAL A 162 10.19 -13.75 8.18
C VAL A 162 9.80 -14.21 6.77
N SER A 163 10.02 -13.37 5.76
CA SER A 163 9.75 -13.68 4.34
C SER A 163 10.66 -12.90 3.42
N LEU A 164 10.86 -13.40 2.20
CA LEU A 164 11.59 -12.66 1.16
C LEU A 164 10.90 -11.34 0.84
N TYR A 165 9.56 -11.29 0.80
CA TYR A 165 8.81 -10.05 0.66
C TYR A 165 9.23 -9.00 1.70
N ALA A 166 9.24 -9.37 2.97
CA ALA A 166 9.67 -8.48 4.06
C ALA A 166 11.12 -8.00 3.86
N ALA A 167 12.02 -8.91 3.49
CA ALA A 167 13.42 -8.58 3.20
C ALA A 167 13.54 -7.58 2.04
N THR A 168 12.79 -7.75 0.94
CA THR A 168 12.81 -6.79 -0.17
C THR A 168 12.29 -5.42 0.23
N LYS A 169 11.24 -5.35 1.06
CA LYS A 169 10.71 -4.07 1.54
C LYS A 169 11.67 -3.38 2.50
N LYS A 170 12.34 -4.12 3.39
CA LYS A 170 13.42 -3.55 4.21
C LYS A 170 14.59 -3.08 3.35
N SER A 171 14.95 -3.82 2.31
CA SER A 171 15.98 -3.38 1.35
C SER A 171 15.61 -2.07 0.67
N ASN A 172 14.34 -1.85 0.33
CA ASN A 172 13.89 -0.57 -0.22
C ASN A 172 14.14 0.60 0.76
N GLU A 173 13.86 0.42 2.06
CA GLU A 173 14.15 1.43 3.08
C GLU A 173 15.65 1.76 3.13
N LEU A 174 16.51 0.73 3.14
CA LEU A 174 17.97 0.91 3.17
C LEU A 174 18.51 1.58 1.90
N MET A 175 18.02 1.19 0.73
CA MET A 175 18.40 1.78 -0.54
C MET A 175 17.97 3.25 -0.61
N ALA A 176 16.72 3.57 -0.27
CA ALA A 176 16.22 4.94 -0.26
C ALA A 176 17.02 5.82 0.72
N HIS A 177 17.31 5.32 1.92
CA HIS A 177 18.16 6.03 2.89
C HIS A 177 19.55 6.34 2.32
N ALA A 178 20.20 5.34 1.69
CA ALA A 178 21.52 5.51 1.08
C ALA A 178 21.50 6.57 -0.04
N TYR A 179 20.47 6.54 -0.90
CA TYR A 179 20.29 7.53 -1.98
C TYR A 179 19.98 8.94 -1.44
N SER A 180 19.15 9.06 -0.41
CA SER A 180 18.91 10.33 0.27
C SER A 180 20.20 10.90 0.86
N LYS A 181 21.03 10.06 1.48
CA LYS A 181 22.31 10.48 2.08
C LYS A 181 23.33 10.90 1.04
N LEU A 182 23.46 10.15 -0.06
CA LEU A 182 24.48 10.37 -1.09
C LEU A 182 24.09 11.48 -2.06
N TYR A 183 22.82 11.56 -2.43
CA TYR A 183 22.34 12.40 -3.54
C TYR A 183 21.32 13.44 -3.11
N ASN A 184 21.05 13.56 -1.81
CA ASN A 184 20.11 14.52 -1.24
C ASN A 184 18.68 14.42 -1.83
N ILE A 185 18.22 13.19 -2.13
CA ILE A 185 16.87 12.93 -2.64
C ILE A 185 15.90 12.91 -1.47
N PRO A 186 14.94 13.86 -1.37
CA PRO A 186 13.91 13.80 -0.34
C PRO A 186 13.06 12.54 -0.50
N SER A 187 13.07 11.67 0.51
CA SER A 187 12.42 10.36 0.41
C SER A 187 11.63 10.00 1.66
N THR A 188 10.38 9.57 1.48
CA THR A 188 9.53 9.10 2.57
C THR A 188 9.01 7.69 2.32
N GLY A 189 9.36 6.77 3.21
CA GLY A 189 8.85 5.41 3.23
C GLY A 189 7.58 5.28 4.07
N LEU A 190 6.59 4.55 3.56
CA LEU A 190 5.33 4.29 4.26
C LEU A 190 5.18 2.80 4.52
N ARG A 191 5.21 2.39 5.79
CA ARG A 191 4.93 1.02 6.23
C ARG A 191 3.43 0.82 6.31
N PHE A 192 2.83 0.34 5.21
CA PHE A 192 1.41 0.02 5.15
C PHE A 192 1.10 -1.21 5.98
N PHE A 193 0.02 -1.13 6.75
CA PHE A 193 -0.58 -2.27 7.44
C PHE A 193 -1.59 -2.98 6.53
N THR A 194 -2.60 -3.64 7.07
CA THR A 194 -3.53 -4.42 6.24
C THR A 194 -4.57 -3.52 5.60
N VAL A 195 -4.34 -3.12 4.35
CA VAL A 195 -5.24 -2.22 3.62
C VAL A 195 -6.42 -3.01 3.06
N TYR A 196 -7.63 -2.45 3.21
CA TYR A 196 -8.87 -2.99 2.67
C TYR A 196 -9.75 -1.87 2.10
N GLY A 197 -10.71 -2.21 1.26
CA GLY A 197 -11.63 -1.22 0.68
C GLY A 197 -12.02 -1.51 -0.76
N PRO A 198 -12.78 -0.60 -1.40
CA PRO A 198 -13.22 -0.71 -2.79
C PRO A 198 -12.06 -0.90 -3.77
N ALA A 199 -12.31 -1.63 -4.84
CA ALA A 199 -11.30 -1.99 -5.83
C ALA A 199 -10.08 -2.74 -5.22
N GLY A 200 -10.28 -3.46 -4.11
CA GLY A 200 -9.27 -4.21 -3.40
C GLY A 200 -8.66 -5.36 -4.21
N ARG A 201 -7.67 -6.03 -3.63
CA ARG A 201 -6.99 -7.15 -4.30
C ARG A 201 -7.71 -8.49 -4.03
N PRO A 202 -7.96 -9.31 -5.07
CA PRO A 202 -8.67 -10.59 -4.91
C PRO A 202 -7.96 -11.62 -4.04
N ASP A 203 -6.62 -11.53 -3.88
CA ASP A 203 -5.83 -12.40 -3.04
C ASP A 203 -5.90 -12.06 -1.53
N MET A 204 -6.59 -10.99 -1.16
CA MET A 204 -6.81 -10.61 0.23
C MET A 204 -7.94 -11.44 0.86
N ALA A 205 -7.85 -11.64 2.18
CA ALA A 205 -8.75 -12.52 2.92
C ALA A 205 -10.23 -12.17 2.73
N TYR A 206 -10.59 -10.89 2.69
CA TYR A 206 -11.99 -10.47 2.54
C TYR A 206 -12.58 -10.85 1.19
N PHE A 207 -11.83 -10.77 0.09
CA PHE A 207 -12.28 -11.27 -1.22
C PHE A 207 -12.36 -12.79 -1.25
N GLY A 208 -11.30 -13.47 -0.79
CA GLY A 208 -11.27 -14.93 -0.77
C GLY A 208 -12.38 -15.53 0.12
N PHE A 209 -12.74 -14.88 1.21
CA PHE A 209 -13.84 -15.30 2.06
C PHE A 209 -15.19 -15.03 1.40
N THR A 210 -15.38 -13.84 0.82
CA THR A 210 -16.61 -13.51 0.08
C THR A 210 -16.86 -14.49 -1.05
N ASP A 211 -15.89 -14.72 -1.93
CA ASP A 211 -15.99 -15.64 -3.07
C ASP A 211 -16.39 -17.05 -2.63
N LYS A 212 -15.75 -17.56 -1.59
CA LYS A 212 -16.07 -18.89 -1.04
C LYS A 212 -17.47 -18.97 -0.46
N LEU A 213 -17.86 -18.00 0.36
CA LEU A 213 -19.18 -17.98 0.98
C LEU A 213 -20.28 -17.89 -0.05
N VAL A 214 -20.12 -17.09 -1.10
CA VAL A 214 -21.08 -16.98 -2.23
C VAL A 214 -21.20 -18.31 -2.99
N LYS A 215 -20.11 -19.06 -3.14
CA LYS A 215 -20.10 -20.40 -3.77
C LYS A 215 -20.58 -21.52 -2.86
N GLY A 216 -20.89 -21.22 -1.59
CA GLY A 216 -21.25 -22.26 -0.60
C GLY A 216 -20.03 -23.10 -0.17
N GLU A 217 -18.83 -22.55 -0.30
CA GLU A 217 -17.60 -23.22 0.10
C GLU A 217 -17.19 -22.83 1.54
N THR A 218 -16.37 -23.68 2.18
CA THR A 218 -15.88 -23.43 3.53
C THR A 218 -14.69 -22.49 3.55
N ILE A 219 -14.75 -21.44 4.38
CA ILE A 219 -13.62 -20.56 4.66
C ILE A 219 -12.73 -21.14 5.75
N LYS A 220 -11.40 -21.01 5.60
CA LYS A 220 -10.41 -21.43 6.60
C LYS A 220 -9.95 -20.24 7.42
N ILE A 221 -10.20 -20.30 8.72
CA ILE A 221 -9.82 -19.27 9.68
C ILE A 221 -8.56 -19.74 10.41
N PHE A 222 -7.42 -19.13 10.08
CA PHE A 222 -6.12 -19.54 10.59
C PHE A 222 -5.90 -19.13 12.05
N ASN A 223 -4.96 -19.84 12.71
CA ASN A 223 -4.66 -19.72 14.13
C ASN A 223 -5.90 -19.84 15.02
N TYR A 224 -6.85 -20.69 14.61
CA TYR A 224 -8.12 -20.89 15.32
C TYR A 224 -8.89 -19.58 15.58
N GLY A 225 -8.68 -18.56 14.74
CA GLY A 225 -9.25 -17.22 14.92
C GLY A 225 -8.48 -16.30 15.87
N ASN A 226 -7.42 -16.79 16.52
CA ASN A 226 -6.62 -16.01 17.48
C ASN A 226 -5.60 -15.10 16.77
N CYS A 227 -6.07 -14.33 15.79
CA CYS A 227 -5.29 -13.32 15.09
C CYS A 227 -5.95 -11.96 15.23
N LYS A 228 -5.10 -10.93 15.35
CA LYS A 228 -5.53 -9.53 15.28
C LYS A 228 -4.77 -8.83 14.16
N ARG A 229 -5.48 -8.02 13.40
CA ARG A 229 -4.89 -7.23 12.32
C ARG A 229 -5.29 -5.77 12.45
N ASP A 230 -4.32 -4.91 12.20
CA ASP A 230 -4.57 -3.50 11.99
C ASP A 230 -5.12 -3.33 10.58
N PHE A 231 -6.45 -3.35 10.47
CA PHE A 231 -7.14 -3.12 9.20
C PHE A 231 -7.29 -1.62 8.98
N THR A 232 -6.80 -1.14 7.83
CA THR A 232 -6.81 0.28 7.50
C THR A 232 -7.56 0.49 6.19
N TYR A 233 -8.57 1.37 6.23
CA TYR A 233 -9.39 1.65 5.06
C TYR A 233 -8.59 2.38 3.99
N VAL A 234 -8.85 2.08 2.71
CA VAL A 234 -8.05 2.59 1.60
C VAL A 234 -8.08 4.12 1.48
N ASP A 235 -9.20 4.77 1.80
CA ASP A 235 -9.28 6.23 1.76
C ASP A 235 -8.41 6.88 2.83
N ASP A 236 -8.30 6.26 4.02
CA ASP A 236 -7.36 6.72 5.06
C ASP A 236 -5.90 6.56 4.61
N ILE A 237 -5.60 5.46 3.91
CA ILE A 237 -4.27 5.26 3.31
C ILE A 237 -3.97 6.35 2.29
N VAL A 238 -4.89 6.58 1.36
CA VAL A 238 -4.72 7.55 0.28
C VAL A 238 -4.62 8.97 0.83
N GLU A 239 -5.44 9.33 1.81
CA GLU A 239 -5.35 10.61 2.53
C GLU A 239 -3.96 10.80 3.15
N GLY A 240 -3.47 9.78 3.86
CA GLY A 240 -2.13 9.82 4.45
C GLY A 240 -1.02 9.98 3.40
N VAL A 241 -1.12 9.26 2.27
CA VAL A 241 -0.17 9.39 1.16
C VAL A 241 -0.18 10.81 0.58
N VAL A 242 -1.37 11.39 0.32
CA VAL A 242 -1.49 12.75 -0.23
C VAL A 242 -0.90 13.79 0.72
N ARG A 243 -1.14 13.67 2.03
CA ARG A 243 -0.51 14.57 3.02
C ARG A 243 1.01 14.45 3.01
N VAL A 244 1.53 13.22 3.01
CA VAL A 244 2.97 12.97 2.95
C VAL A 244 3.59 13.53 1.68
N MET A 245 2.95 13.38 0.53
CA MET A 245 3.45 13.94 -0.76
C MET A 245 3.74 15.44 -0.70
N GLN A 246 3.00 16.17 0.12
CA GLN A 246 3.11 17.62 0.27
C GLN A 246 4.15 18.07 1.32
N HIS A 247 4.84 17.10 1.97
CA HIS A 247 5.83 17.36 3.01
C HIS A 247 7.11 16.56 2.74
N ALA A 248 7.93 17.03 1.82
CA ALA A 248 9.22 16.42 1.57
C ALA A 248 10.14 16.62 2.79
N PRO A 249 10.83 15.57 3.27
CA PRO A 249 11.79 15.73 4.34
C PRO A 249 12.95 16.61 3.90
N GLU A 250 13.44 17.44 4.79
CA GLU A 250 14.56 18.34 4.53
C GLU A 250 15.85 17.79 5.14
N LYS A 251 16.98 18.25 4.61
CA LYS A 251 18.29 17.95 5.17
C LYS A 251 18.47 18.78 6.43
N GLU A 252 18.79 18.11 7.53
CA GLU A 252 19.01 18.70 8.84
C GLU A 252 20.45 18.47 9.30
N ASN A 253 20.87 19.14 10.38
CA ASN A 253 22.08 18.82 11.10
C ASN A 253 21.70 18.18 12.44
N GLY A 254 22.34 17.04 12.74
CA GLY A 254 22.19 16.39 14.03
C GLY A 254 22.81 17.20 15.17
N GLU A 255 22.53 16.80 16.41
CA GLU A 255 23.13 17.42 17.61
C GLU A 255 24.66 17.33 17.61
N ASP A 256 25.24 16.33 16.94
CA ASP A 256 26.67 16.14 16.72
C ASP A 256 27.23 16.98 15.55
N GLY A 257 26.39 17.80 14.90
CA GLY A 257 26.76 18.62 13.74
C GLY A 257 26.87 17.84 12.41
N LEU A 258 26.63 16.53 12.42
CA LEU A 258 26.65 15.73 11.20
C LEU A 258 25.34 15.86 10.42
N PRO A 259 25.39 15.86 9.07
CA PRO A 259 24.19 16.00 8.25
C PRO A 259 23.28 14.77 8.34
N ILE A 260 22.02 15.00 8.71
CA ILE A 260 20.93 14.03 8.64
C ILE A 260 20.35 14.11 7.22
N PRO A 261 20.21 12.96 6.50
CA PRO A 261 19.65 12.96 5.16
C PRO A 261 18.17 13.36 5.16
N PRO A 262 17.63 13.87 4.05
CA PRO A 262 16.22 14.16 3.89
C PRO A 262 15.42 12.86 3.71
N TYR A 263 15.30 12.09 4.78
CA TYR A 263 14.73 10.75 4.79
C TYR A 263 13.86 10.52 6.03
N LYS A 264 12.64 10.02 5.82
CA LYS A 264 11.72 9.66 6.90
C LYS A 264 11.01 8.35 6.58
N VAL A 265 10.57 7.65 7.63
CA VAL A 265 9.70 6.47 7.53
C VAL A 265 8.54 6.65 8.50
N TYR A 266 7.33 6.37 8.04
CA TYR A 266 6.13 6.39 8.88
C TYR A 266 5.37 5.07 8.80
N ASN A 267 4.75 4.71 9.90
CA ASN A 267 3.68 3.73 9.89
C ASN A 267 2.38 4.40 9.44
N ILE A 268 1.63 3.71 8.61
CA ILE A 268 0.28 4.11 8.25
C ILE A 268 -0.67 2.94 8.46
N GLY A 269 -1.45 3.03 9.52
CA GLY A 269 -2.36 2.01 10.04
C GLY A 269 -3.44 2.65 10.88
N ASN A 270 -4.51 1.92 11.18
CA ASN A 270 -5.64 2.41 11.97
C ASN A 270 -5.31 2.50 13.48
N SER A 271 -4.18 1.92 13.92
CA SER A 271 -3.79 1.83 15.34
C SER A 271 -4.85 1.16 16.23
N HIS A 272 -5.70 0.33 15.65
CA HIS A 272 -6.74 -0.41 16.32
C HIS A 272 -6.79 -1.85 15.78
N PRO A 273 -6.13 -2.81 16.47
CA PRO A 273 -6.06 -4.19 15.99
C PRO A 273 -7.38 -4.94 16.19
N GLU A 274 -8.07 -5.24 15.10
CA GLU A 274 -9.32 -5.96 15.05
C GLU A 274 -9.13 -7.48 15.08
N SER A 275 -10.05 -8.18 15.75
CA SER A 275 -10.08 -9.64 15.74
C SER A 275 -10.44 -10.19 14.36
N LEU A 276 -9.75 -11.24 13.92
CA LEU A 276 -10.09 -11.93 12.68
C LEU A 276 -11.53 -12.52 12.72
N LEU A 277 -11.98 -12.99 13.87
CA LEU A 277 -13.34 -13.50 14.03
C LEU A 277 -14.37 -12.39 13.93
N GLU A 278 -14.11 -11.22 14.51
CA GLU A 278 -14.98 -10.06 14.38
C GLU A 278 -15.04 -9.56 12.93
N PHE A 279 -13.91 -9.51 12.25
CA PHE A 279 -13.86 -9.23 10.82
C PHE A 279 -14.75 -10.18 10.02
N VAL A 280 -14.68 -11.49 10.27
CA VAL A 280 -15.54 -12.50 9.60
C VAL A 280 -17.01 -12.25 9.91
N THR A 281 -17.36 -11.92 11.15
CA THR A 281 -18.73 -11.61 11.55
C THR A 281 -19.27 -10.39 10.80
N ILE A 282 -18.50 -9.31 10.75
CA ILE A 282 -18.89 -8.10 10.00
C ILE A 282 -19.06 -8.42 8.51
N LEU A 283 -18.14 -9.19 7.91
CA LEU A 283 -18.25 -9.62 6.52
C LEU A 283 -19.56 -10.37 6.25
N GLN A 284 -19.92 -11.30 7.14
CA GLN A 284 -21.16 -12.07 7.03
C GLN A 284 -22.40 -11.16 7.13
N GLU A 285 -22.44 -10.27 8.11
CA GLU A 285 -23.52 -9.29 8.29
C GLU A 285 -23.71 -8.42 7.04
N GLU A 286 -22.60 -7.94 6.45
CA GLU A 286 -22.64 -7.09 5.27
C GLU A 286 -23.08 -7.85 4.00
N LEU A 287 -22.65 -9.11 3.82
CA LEU A 287 -23.11 -9.94 2.70
C LEU A 287 -24.62 -10.22 2.74
N VAL A 288 -25.17 -10.41 3.93
CA VAL A 288 -26.62 -10.54 4.13
C VAL A 288 -27.33 -9.19 3.88
N ARG A 289 -26.78 -8.09 4.42
CA ARG A 289 -27.35 -6.75 4.21
C ARG A 289 -27.38 -6.36 2.73
N ALA A 290 -26.34 -6.69 1.98
CA ALA A 290 -26.27 -6.46 0.54
C ALA A 290 -27.16 -7.40 -0.28
N GLY A 291 -27.84 -8.37 0.34
CA GLY A 291 -28.67 -9.35 -0.35
C GLY A 291 -27.90 -10.40 -1.15
N VAL A 292 -26.61 -10.50 -0.91
CA VAL A 292 -25.71 -11.46 -1.58
C VAL A 292 -25.91 -12.86 -1.00
N LEU A 293 -26.07 -12.96 0.31
CA LEU A 293 -26.41 -14.18 1.01
C LEU A 293 -27.79 -14.06 1.67
N SER A 294 -28.48 -15.18 1.81
CA SER A 294 -29.78 -15.21 2.48
C SER A 294 -29.62 -14.98 3.98
N LYS A 295 -30.70 -14.50 4.63
CA LYS A 295 -30.73 -14.31 6.09
C LYS A 295 -30.58 -15.64 6.85
N ASP A 296 -30.92 -16.74 6.23
CA ASP A 296 -30.89 -18.09 6.80
C ASP A 296 -29.61 -18.86 6.40
N TYR A 297 -28.57 -18.14 5.88
CA TYR A 297 -27.32 -18.77 5.48
C TYR A 297 -26.59 -19.35 6.70
N ASP A 298 -26.27 -20.66 6.64
CA ASP A 298 -25.56 -21.34 7.73
C ASP A 298 -24.06 -21.06 7.68
N PHE A 299 -23.64 -19.97 8.30
CA PHE A 299 -22.23 -19.57 8.37
C PHE A 299 -21.36 -20.53 9.17
N GLU A 300 -21.94 -21.23 10.16
CA GLU A 300 -21.16 -22.13 11.02
C GLU A 300 -20.70 -23.38 10.25
N SER A 301 -21.55 -23.93 9.36
CA SER A 301 -21.16 -25.06 8.52
C SER A 301 -20.14 -24.69 7.42
N HIS A 302 -20.00 -23.41 7.12
CA HIS A 302 -19.08 -22.90 6.10
C HIS A 302 -17.80 -22.28 6.69
N LYS A 303 -17.46 -22.64 7.94
CA LYS A 303 -16.32 -22.10 8.67
C LYS A 303 -15.48 -23.24 9.30
N GLU A 304 -14.17 -23.25 9.01
CA GLU A 304 -13.21 -24.20 9.58
C GLU A 304 -12.10 -23.45 10.30
N LEU A 305 -11.91 -23.73 11.59
CA LEU A 305 -10.79 -23.21 12.37
C LEU A 305 -9.56 -24.10 12.18
N VAL A 306 -8.46 -23.55 11.67
CA VAL A 306 -7.25 -24.29 11.33
C VAL A 306 -6.02 -23.71 12.04
N PRO A 307 -4.92 -24.49 12.18
CA PRO A 307 -3.68 -24.02 12.77
C PRO A 307 -3.09 -22.81 12.04
N MET A 308 -2.18 -22.08 12.70
CA MET A 308 -1.48 -20.93 12.13
C MET A 308 -0.65 -21.32 10.90
N GLN A 309 -0.63 -20.46 9.89
CA GLN A 309 0.19 -20.66 8.69
C GLN A 309 1.64 -20.23 8.91
N GLN A 310 2.54 -20.86 8.16
CA GLN A 310 3.96 -20.49 8.15
C GLN A 310 4.15 -19.06 7.60
N GLY A 311 5.01 -18.30 8.28
CA GLY A 311 5.31 -16.91 7.91
C GLY A 311 4.25 -15.88 8.31
N ASP A 312 3.20 -16.30 9.03
CA ASP A 312 2.20 -15.39 9.58
C ASP A 312 2.54 -14.98 11.02
N VAL A 313 1.97 -13.86 11.49
CA VAL A 313 2.17 -13.32 12.85
C VAL A 313 0.81 -13.20 13.55
N PRO A 314 0.75 -13.37 14.90
CA PRO A 314 -0.53 -13.37 15.61
C PRO A 314 -1.17 -11.98 15.67
N VAL A 315 -0.38 -10.90 15.74
CA VAL A 315 -0.88 -9.52 15.89
C VAL A 315 -0.07 -8.59 15.00
N THR A 316 -0.75 -7.66 14.33
CA THR A 316 -0.14 -6.47 13.74
C THR A 316 -0.81 -5.24 14.31
N TYR A 317 -0.01 -4.25 14.76
CA TYR A 317 -0.51 -3.06 15.44
C TYR A 317 0.45 -1.90 15.20
N ALA A 318 -0.03 -0.84 14.53
CA ALA A 318 0.76 0.34 14.21
C ALA A 318 0.87 1.32 15.38
N ASP A 319 2.06 1.82 15.62
CA ASP A 319 2.26 3.11 16.29
C ASP A 319 2.30 4.20 15.20
N THR A 320 1.29 5.05 15.16
CA THR A 320 1.14 6.13 14.19
C THR A 320 1.43 7.50 14.78
N THR A 321 2.00 7.57 15.99
CA THR A 321 2.23 8.82 16.71
C THR A 321 3.00 9.86 15.88
N SER A 322 4.06 9.44 15.19
CA SER A 322 4.85 10.35 14.33
C SER A 322 4.04 10.88 13.13
N LEU A 323 3.20 10.03 12.52
CA LEU A 323 2.30 10.44 11.44
C LEU A 323 1.28 11.48 11.95
N GLU A 324 0.69 11.22 13.13
CA GLU A 324 -0.29 12.12 13.73
C GLU A 324 0.32 13.49 14.09
N GLN A 325 1.53 13.50 14.63
CA GLN A 325 2.23 14.73 15.02
C GLN A 325 2.64 15.57 13.80
N ASP A 326 3.23 14.94 12.80
CA ASP A 326 3.79 15.64 11.64
C ASP A 326 2.70 16.11 10.68
N PHE A 327 1.64 15.33 10.46
CA PHE A 327 0.62 15.63 9.45
C PHE A 327 -0.76 16.00 10.01
N ALA A 328 -0.94 16.05 11.33
CA ALA A 328 -2.23 16.24 12.02
C ALA A 328 -3.32 15.29 11.45
N PHE A 329 -2.92 14.05 11.18
CA PHE A 329 -3.76 13.04 10.55
C PHE A 329 -3.62 11.70 11.26
N LYS A 330 -4.76 11.10 11.55
CA LYS A 330 -4.89 9.75 12.10
C LYS A 330 -5.89 8.97 11.27
N PRO A 331 -5.50 7.83 10.68
CA PRO A 331 -6.46 6.88 10.15
C PRO A 331 -7.48 6.50 11.23
N GLY A 332 -8.76 6.45 10.89
CA GLY A 332 -9.79 6.26 11.90
C GLY A 332 -11.09 5.64 11.40
N THR A 333 -11.17 5.27 10.13
CA THR A 333 -12.37 4.62 9.57
C THR A 333 -12.52 3.23 10.18
N SER A 334 -13.65 3.02 10.88
CA SER A 334 -13.91 1.73 11.51
C SER A 334 -14.22 0.65 10.46
N LEU A 335 -13.95 -0.61 10.83
CA LEU A 335 -14.22 -1.76 9.97
C LEU A 335 -15.71 -1.85 9.59
N ARG A 336 -16.61 -1.48 10.50
CA ARG A 336 -18.06 -1.48 10.26
C ARG A 336 -18.50 -0.36 9.32
N ASP A 337 -17.96 0.84 9.47
CA ASP A 337 -18.31 1.98 8.62
C ASP A 337 -17.84 1.73 7.17
N ALA A 338 -16.65 1.16 7.01
CA ALA A 338 -16.09 0.82 5.72
C ALA A 338 -16.70 -0.46 5.10
N GLY A 339 -17.23 -1.36 5.93
CA GLY A 339 -17.72 -2.68 5.51
C GLY A 339 -18.81 -2.59 4.44
N SER A 340 -19.75 -1.66 4.59
CA SER A 340 -20.85 -1.44 3.65
C SER A 340 -20.39 -1.04 2.23
N TYR A 341 -19.25 -0.37 2.09
CA TYR A 341 -18.72 0.07 0.79
C TYR A 341 -17.89 -1.00 0.09
N THR A 342 -17.12 -1.78 0.85
CA THR A 342 -16.16 -2.75 0.29
C THR A 342 -16.87 -3.94 -0.35
N HIS A 343 -18.01 -4.36 0.19
CA HIS A 343 -18.70 -5.58 -0.24
C HIS A 343 -19.70 -5.32 -1.36
N LEU A 344 -20.32 -4.15 -1.41
CA LEU A 344 -21.23 -3.77 -2.49
C LEU A 344 -20.53 -3.72 -3.86
N ARG A 345 -19.28 -3.22 -3.93
CA ARG A 345 -18.51 -3.17 -5.17
C ARG A 345 -17.78 -4.48 -5.54
N ALA A 346 -17.58 -5.40 -4.60
CA ALA A 346 -16.98 -6.71 -4.91
C ALA A 346 -17.89 -7.61 -5.79
N HIS A 347 -19.16 -7.23 -5.96
CA HIS A 347 -20.14 -7.95 -6.78
C HIS A 347 -20.48 -7.23 -8.10
N GLU A 348 -20.03 -5.99 -8.28
CA GLU A 348 -20.20 -5.26 -9.54
C GLU A 348 -19.10 -5.59 -10.57
N THR A 349 -18.11 -6.38 -10.17
CA THR A 349 -17.05 -6.94 -11.02
C THR A 349 -17.09 -8.47 -11.03
#